data_4285330ad030b2e6123569921b01efae
#
_entry.id   4285330ad030b2e6123569921b01efae
#
_cell.length_a   1.000
_cell.length_b   1.000
_cell.length_c   1.000
_cell.angle_alpha   90.00
_cell.angle_beta   90.00
_cell.angle_gamma   90.00
#
_symmetry.space_group_name_H-M   'P 1'
#
loop_
_entity.id
_entity.type
_entity.pdbx_description
1 polymer ?
#
loop_
_entity_poly.entity_id
_entity_poly.type
_entity_poly.pdbx_seq_one_letter_code
_entity_poly.pdbx_strand_id
1 'polypeptide(L)'
;MPHVRPDPAPSASAQPPAPAPAASTARPPVPTAPPATAARLPIAVDVVALTVADGALRVLLVDRLLEPYAGRPALPGGFLLDGEDVAGAAVRELTEETGVAPRGHLEQLRTYGPVGRDPRGPVLSVAHLLFSPVLDLPRAGGDAAAVRWAPVGPFLEGGAHLAFDHDRILADGVERARAKIEYSPLATAFCPEEFTIAELRRVYEAVWGTRLDPRNFHRKATRSEGFLQATGRVRSEGVGRPAALFRRPPGSGPTAAVLQPPLLRPGSDAPSSGARRVTGADRAAPS
;
A
#
# COMPACT_ATOMS: atom_id res chain seq x y z
N MET A 1 83.59 44.77 -2.63
CA MET A 1 83.11 43.49 -3.06
C MET A 1 82.46 42.84 -1.85
N PRO A 2 81.10 42.90 -1.68
CA PRO A 2 80.46 42.22 -0.57
C PRO A 2 80.06 40.79 -0.99
N HIS A 3 80.28 39.86 -0.08
CA HIS A 3 79.93 38.45 -0.19
C HIS A 3 78.43 38.25 -0.16
N VAL A 4 77.87 37.69 -1.23
CA VAL A 4 76.50 37.18 -1.29
C VAL A 4 76.50 35.78 -0.72
N ARG A 5 75.68 35.53 0.33
CA ARG A 5 75.34 34.19 0.86
C ARG A 5 74.25 33.61 0.00
N PRO A 6 74.29 32.31 -0.35
CA PRO A 6 73.18 31.65 -1.02
C PRO A 6 72.03 31.34 -0.03
N ASP A 7 70.82 31.52 -0.50
CA ASP A 7 69.58 31.20 0.20
C ASP A 7 69.43 29.68 0.42
N PRO A 8 68.78 29.25 1.54
CA PRO A 8 68.50 27.84 1.80
C PRO A 8 67.36 27.36 0.91
N ALA A 9 67.50 26.14 0.39
CA ALA A 9 66.50 25.42 -0.42
C ALA A 9 65.17 25.21 0.31
N PRO A 10 64.03 25.20 -0.40
CA PRO A 10 62.74 25.01 0.21
C PRO A 10 62.57 23.56 0.74
N SER A 11 62.05 23.48 1.97
CA SER A 11 61.72 22.27 2.69
C SER A 11 60.69 21.44 1.91
N ALA A 12 60.97 20.18 1.68
CA ALA A 12 60.06 19.22 1.07
C ALA A 12 58.85 19.03 1.99
N SER A 13 57.68 19.43 1.51
CA SER A 13 56.38 19.17 2.16
C SER A 13 56.09 17.68 2.14
N ALA A 14 56.01 17.08 3.33
CA ALA A 14 55.62 15.69 3.51
C ALA A 14 54.16 15.49 3.04
N GLN A 15 53.98 14.64 2.06
CA GLN A 15 52.70 14.22 1.54
C GLN A 15 51.99 13.32 2.60
N PRO A 16 50.69 13.56 2.93
CA PRO A 16 50.02 12.71 3.90
C PRO A 16 49.91 11.28 3.37
N PRO A 17 49.91 10.26 4.24
CA PRO A 17 49.80 8.87 3.82
C PRO A 17 48.44 8.62 3.16
N ALA A 18 48.45 7.83 2.08
CA ALA A 18 47.25 7.39 1.38
C ALA A 18 46.29 6.66 2.33
N PRO A 19 44.97 6.86 2.22
CA PRO A 19 44.02 6.15 3.04
C PRO A 19 44.09 4.65 2.77
N ALA A 20 44.06 3.86 3.84
CA ALA A 20 44.05 2.42 3.77
C ALA A 20 42.85 1.92 2.93
N PRO A 21 43.01 0.84 2.16
CA PRO A 21 41.90 0.31 1.37
C PRO A 21 40.74 -0.07 2.29
N ALA A 22 39.54 0.43 1.97
CA ALA A 22 38.33 0.10 2.68
C ALA A 22 38.16 -1.42 2.70
N ALA A 23 37.94 -1.98 3.90
CA ALA A 23 37.66 -3.40 4.07
C ALA A 23 36.42 -3.73 3.22
N SER A 24 36.62 -4.59 2.23
CA SER A 24 35.54 -5.16 1.44
C SER A 24 34.57 -5.87 2.39
N THR A 25 33.40 -5.28 2.60
CA THR A 25 32.27 -5.95 3.28
C THR A 25 31.71 -7.01 2.31
N ALA A 26 32.44 -8.11 2.16
CA ALA A 26 31.93 -9.26 1.45
C ALA A 26 30.62 -9.70 2.16
N ARG A 27 29.51 -9.62 1.46
CA ARG A 27 28.23 -10.13 1.91
C ARG A 27 28.44 -11.61 2.29
N PRO A 28 28.00 -12.06 3.49
CA PRO A 28 28.17 -13.45 3.87
C PRO A 28 27.52 -14.35 2.80
N PRO A 29 28.11 -15.49 2.48
CA PRO A 29 27.59 -16.40 1.48
C PRO A 29 26.18 -16.83 1.90
N VAL A 30 25.22 -16.69 0.98
CA VAL A 30 23.86 -17.20 1.17
C VAL A 30 23.98 -18.72 1.25
N PRO A 31 23.44 -19.39 2.26
CA PRO A 31 23.45 -20.84 2.36
C PRO A 31 22.87 -21.46 1.08
N THR A 32 23.60 -22.33 0.40
CA THR A 32 23.18 -22.96 -0.84
C THR A 32 22.11 -24.04 -0.64
N ALA A 33 21.89 -24.48 0.60
CA ALA A 33 20.80 -25.40 0.97
C ALA A 33 20.28 -25.03 2.36
N PRO A 34 18.97 -25.14 2.59
CA PRO A 34 18.40 -24.97 3.93
C PRO A 34 18.92 -26.06 4.86
N PRO A 35 19.04 -25.80 6.18
CA PRO A 35 19.37 -26.83 7.16
C PRO A 35 18.36 -27.99 7.08
N ALA A 36 18.78 -29.20 7.42
CA ALA A 36 17.94 -30.40 7.33
C ALA A 36 16.62 -30.31 8.14
N THR A 37 16.55 -29.39 9.12
CA THR A 37 15.38 -29.11 9.95
C THR A 37 14.52 -27.96 9.43
N ALA A 38 14.90 -27.31 8.32
CA ALA A 38 14.08 -26.22 7.74
C ALA A 38 12.76 -26.77 7.20
N ALA A 39 11.66 -26.14 7.58
CA ALA A 39 10.36 -26.49 7.05
C ALA A 39 10.27 -26.13 5.55
N ARG A 40 9.75 -27.07 4.75
CA ARG A 40 9.37 -26.82 3.36
C ARG A 40 7.87 -26.60 3.33
N LEU A 41 7.46 -25.38 3.03
CA LEU A 41 6.06 -24.99 3.02
C LEU A 41 5.65 -24.55 1.62
N PRO A 42 4.47 -24.97 1.11
CA PRO A 42 3.87 -24.33 -0.04
C PRO A 42 3.66 -22.85 0.24
N ILE A 43 3.97 -22.01 -0.75
CA ILE A 43 3.73 -20.58 -0.72
C ILE A 43 2.55 -20.29 -1.64
N ALA A 44 1.55 -19.59 -1.12
CA ALA A 44 0.44 -19.07 -1.88
C ALA A 44 0.56 -17.54 -1.97
N VAL A 45 -0.13 -16.94 -2.92
CA VAL A 45 -0.39 -15.52 -3.02
C VAL A 45 -1.90 -15.29 -2.98
N ASP A 46 -2.34 -14.25 -2.28
CA ASP A 46 -3.74 -13.80 -2.24
C ASP A 46 -3.77 -12.32 -2.61
N VAL A 47 -4.75 -11.88 -3.40
CA VAL A 47 -4.84 -10.49 -3.87
C VAL A 47 -6.10 -9.80 -3.35
N VAL A 48 -5.92 -8.79 -2.50
CA VAL A 48 -6.99 -7.84 -2.14
C VAL A 48 -7.03 -6.76 -3.21
N ALA A 49 -7.79 -6.98 -4.28
CA ALA A 49 -8.00 -5.99 -5.32
C ALA A 49 -9.19 -5.09 -4.94
N LEU A 50 -8.92 -3.79 -4.73
CA LEU A 50 -9.91 -2.80 -4.32
C LEU A 50 -10.21 -1.80 -5.43
N THR A 51 -11.46 -1.39 -5.52
CA THR A 51 -11.92 -0.29 -6.37
C THR A 51 -13.03 0.50 -5.69
N VAL A 52 -13.33 1.69 -6.22
CA VAL A 52 -14.44 2.51 -5.76
C VAL A 52 -15.46 2.67 -6.90
N ALA A 53 -16.67 2.16 -6.67
CA ALA A 53 -17.77 2.31 -7.60
C ALA A 53 -19.11 2.46 -6.87
N ASP A 54 -20.02 3.20 -7.47
CA ASP A 54 -21.34 3.50 -6.91
C ASP A 54 -21.28 4.06 -5.49
N GLY A 55 -20.23 4.82 -5.19
CA GLY A 55 -20.00 5.42 -3.88
C GLY A 55 -19.58 4.45 -2.78
N ALA A 56 -19.22 3.20 -3.12
CA ALA A 56 -18.79 2.18 -2.18
C ALA A 56 -17.39 1.65 -2.51
N LEU A 57 -16.63 1.27 -1.48
CA LEU A 57 -15.41 0.48 -1.63
C LEU A 57 -15.80 -0.97 -1.94
N ARG A 58 -15.22 -1.52 -2.99
CA ARG A 58 -15.50 -2.88 -3.47
C ARG A 58 -14.23 -3.69 -3.54
N VAL A 59 -14.36 -4.99 -3.32
CA VAL A 59 -13.31 -6.00 -3.48
C VAL A 59 -13.66 -6.96 -4.59
N LEU A 60 -12.67 -7.38 -5.36
CA LEU A 60 -12.81 -8.44 -6.36
C LEU A 60 -12.78 -9.79 -5.66
N LEU A 61 -13.79 -10.60 -5.91
CA LEU A 61 -13.92 -11.94 -5.33
C LEU A 61 -14.18 -12.97 -6.41
N VAL A 62 -13.68 -14.17 -6.18
CA VAL A 62 -13.95 -15.37 -6.98
C VAL A 62 -14.80 -16.34 -6.16
N ASP A 63 -15.73 -17.03 -6.79
CA ASP A 63 -16.42 -18.15 -6.15
C ASP A 63 -15.67 -19.43 -6.47
N ARG A 64 -15.25 -20.16 -5.43
CA ARG A 64 -14.38 -21.34 -5.59
C ARG A 64 -15.11 -22.52 -6.26
N LEU A 65 -14.47 -23.17 -7.22
CA LEU A 65 -14.98 -24.42 -7.81
C LEU A 65 -14.63 -25.66 -6.97
N LEU A 66 -13.45 -25.64 -6.34
CA LEU A 66 -12.86 -26.82 -5.72
C LEU A 66 -12.90 -26.78 -4.20
N GLU A 67 -12.97 -27.98 -3.59
CA GLU A 67 -12.76 -28.12 -2.15
C GLU A 67 -11.29 -27.84 -1.74
N PRO A 68 -11.03 -27.36 -0.56
CA PRO A 68 -12.02 -26.97 0.48
C PRO A 68 -12.72 -25.65 0.13
N TYR A 69 -13.91 -25.47 0.67
CA TYR A 69 -14.75 -24.27 0.51
C TYR A 69 -15.35 -24.08 -0.89
N ALA A 70 -15.68 -25.14 -1.61
CA ALA A 70 -16.40 -25.05 -2.89
C ALA A 70 -17.68 -24.22 -2.74
N GLY A 71 -17.94 -23.32 -3.70
CA GLY A 71 -19.07 -22.38 -3.69
C GLY A 71 -18.92 -21.18 -2.76
N ARG A 72 -17.86 -21.08 -1.92
CA ARG A 72 -17.62 -19.89 -1.10
C ARG A 72 -16.83 -18.84 -1.87
N PRO A 73 -17.12 -17.54 -1.61
CA PRO A 73 -16.31 -16.46 -2.13
C PRO A 73 -14.92 -16.46 -1.49
N ALA A 74 -13.91 -16.14 -2.29
CA ALA A 74 -12.51 -16.04 -1.89
C ALA A 74 -11.86 -14.82 -2.53
N LEU A 75 -10.72 -14.38 -2.01
CA LEU A 75 -9.82 -13.51 -2.73
C LEU A 75 -9.19 -14.27 -3.90
N PRO A 76 -8.93 -13.63 -5.05
CA PRO A 76 -8.13 -14.23 -6.12
C PRO A 76 -6.76 -14.62 -5.59
N GLY A 77 -6.28 -15.80 -5.99
CA GLY A 77 -4.99 -16.27 -5.52
C GLY A 77 -4.76 -17.76 -5.74
N GLY A 78 -3.48 -18.16 -5.66
CA GLY A 78 -3.06 -19.54 -5.86
C GLY A 78 -1.63 -19.77 -5.42
N PHE A 79 -1.04 -20.88 -5.84
CA PHE A 79 0.30 -21.24 -5.42
C PHE A 79 1.38 -20.58 -6.29
N LEU A 80 2.47 -20.21 -5.63
CA LEU A 80 3.70 -19.78 -6.29
C LEU A 80 4.28 -20.93 -7.12
N LEU A 81 4.62 -20.67 -8.37
CA LEU A 81 5.26 -21.64 -9.27
C LEU A 81 6.79 -21.56 -9.17
N ASP A 82 7.46 -22.66 -9.61
CA ASP A 82 8.91 -22.69 -9.65
C ASP A 82 9.48 -21.59 -10.57
N GLY A 83 10.44 -20.82 -10.02
CA GLY A 83 11.09 -19.73 -10.75
C GLY A 83 10.30 -18.43 -10.83
N GLU A 84 9.11 -18.37 -10.24
CA GLU A 84 8.26 -17.18 -10.20
C GLU A 84 8.53 -16.36 -8.92
N ASP A 85 8.48 -15.04 -9.01
CA ASP A 85 8.45 -14.19 -7.82
C ASP A 85 7.02 -13.97 -7.33
N VAL A 86 6.87 -13.58 -6.05
CA VAL A 86 5.55 -13.45 -5.42
C VAL A 86 4.68 -12.34 -6.02
N ALA A 87 5.28 -11.30 -6.58
CA ALA A 87 4.53 -10.23 -7.25
C ALA A 87 4.05 -10.68 -8.64
N GLY A 88 4.88 -11.45 -9.36
CA GLY A 88 4.53 -12.09 -10.62
C GLY A 88 3.38 -13.08 -10.43
N ALA A 89 3.45 -13.94 -9.41
CA ALA A 89 2.37 -14.86 -9.05
C ALA A 89 1.05 -14.13 -8.76
N ALA A 90 1.10 -13.04 -8.00
CA ALA A 90 -0.10 -12.25 -7.70
C ALA A 90 -0.74 -11.66 -8.97
N VAL A 91 0.07 -11.18 -9.93
CA VAL A 91 -0.41 -10.67 -11.22
C VAL A 91 -0.99 -11.81 -12.07
N ARG A 92 -0.31 -12.95 -12.13
CA ARG A 92 -0.76 -14.13 -12.92
C ARG A 92 -2.10 -14.64 -12.40
N GLU A 93 -2.18 -14.96 -11.10
CA GLU A 93 -3.40 -15.50 -10.47
C GLU A 93 -4.59 -14.55 -10.63
N LEU A 94 -4.38 -13.25 -10.37
CA LEU A 94 -5.43 -12.25 -10.58
C LEU A 94 -5.94 -12.28 -12.02
N THR A 95 -5.03 -12.34 -13.00
CA THR A 95 -5.38 -12.30 -14.43
C THR A 95 -6.05 -13.60 -14.88
N GLU A 96 -5.51 -14.75 -14.47
CA GLU A 96 -6.02 -16.07 -14.85
C GLU A 96 -7.41 -16.37 -14.27
N GLU A 97 -7.63 -16.05 -12.98
CA GLU A 97 -8.91 -16.32 -12.32
C GLU A 97 -10.01 -15.31 -12.64
N THR A 98 -9.62 -14.05 -12.92
CA THR A 98 -10.61 -12.97 -13.00
C THR A 98 -10.67 -12.25 -14.35
N GLY A 99 -9.69 -12.46 -15.22
CA GLY A 99 -9.56 -11.70 -16.47
C GLY A 99 -9.23 -10.22 -16.25
N VAL A 100 -9.01 -9.76 -15.01
CA VAL A 100 -8.71 -8.37 -14.68
C VAL A 100 -7.21 -8.15 -14.74
N ALA A 101 -6.76 -7.27 -15.64
CA ALA A 101 -5.37 -6.84 -15.66
C ALA A 101 -5.09 -5.89 -14.48
N PRO A 102 -3.99 -6.07 -13.72
CA PRO A 102 -3.65 -5.19 -12.61
C PRO A 102 -3.26 -3.80 -13.14
N ARG A 103 -4.19 -2.85 -13.05
CA ARG A 103 -3.95 -1.44 -13.33
C ARG A 103 -3.96 -0.66 -12.04
N GLY A 104 -3.02 0.27 -11.88
CA GLY A 104 -2.94 1.09 -10.68
C GLY A 104 -1.73 0.76 -9.81
N HIS A 105 -1.94 0.55 -8.52
CA HIS A 105 -0.84 0.32 -7.58
C HIS A 105 -0.99 -1.05 -6.90
N LEU A 106 -0.02 -1.93 -7.18
CA LEU A 106 0.12 -3.23 -6.52
C LEU A 106 1.28 -3.17 -5.52
N GLU A 107 1.05 -3.64 -4.30
CA GLU A 107 2.07 -3.76 -3.27
C GLU A 107 1.86 -5.00 -2.41
N GLN A 108 2.93 -5.51 -1.80
CA GLN A 108 2.79 -6.55 -0.78
C GLN A 108 2.09 -5.99 0.45
N LEU A 109 1.03 -6.66 0.88
CA LEU A 109 0.29 -6.31 2.08
C LEU A 109 0.97 -6.88 3.32
N ARG A 110 1.00 -8.20 3.43
CA ARG A 110 1.50 -8.94 4.59
C ARG A 110 1.69 -10.41 4.26
N THR A 111 2.50 -11.09 5.07
CA THR A 111 2.59 -12.55 5.07
C THR A 111 1.72 -13.13 6.19
N TYR A 112 0.93 -14.17 5.87
CA TYR A 112 0.06 -14.87 6.79
C TYR A 112 0.63 -16.26 7.07
N GLY A 113 0.76 -16.56 8.37
CA GLY A 113 1.48 -17.73 8.85
C GLY A 113 0.80 -19.05 8.52
N PRO A 114 1.56 -20.17 8.53
CA PRO A 114 1.13 -21.41 7.91
C PRO A 114 0.11 -22.21 8.74
N VAL A 115 0.00 -21.93 10.04
CA VAL A 115 -0.79 -22.78 10.95
C VAL A 115 -2.26 -22.36 10.96
N GLY A 116 -3.14 -23.32 10.65
CA GLY A 116 -4.58 -23.18 10.82
C GLY A 116 -5.32 -22.36 9.77
N ARG A 117 -4.64 -21.84 8.75
CA ARG A 117 -5.29 -21.08 7.67
C ARG A 117 -5.89 -21.95 6.57
N ASP A 118 -5.30 -23.08 6.27
CA ASP A 118 -5.73 -24.00 5.24
C ASP A 118 -5.95 -25.41 5.84
N PRO A 119 -7.14 -26.02 5.69
CA PRO A 119 -7.41 -27.35 6.26
C PRO A 119 -6.62 -28.47 5.58
N ARG A 120 -6.04 -28.23 4.40
CA ARG A 120 -5.20 -29.22 3.69
C ARG A 120 -3.81 -29.38 4.29
N GLY A 121 -3.36 -28.38 5.09
CA GLY A 121 -2.06 -28.39 5.73
C GLY A 121 -1.43 -27.01 5.89
N PRO A 122 -0.17 -26.93 6.34
CA PRO A 122 0.51 -25.68 6.53
C PRO A 122 0.86 -25.03 5.20
N VAL A 123 0.29 -23.85 4.92
CA VAL A 123 0.51 -23.01 3.73
C VAL A 123 0.85 -21.60 4.18
N LEU A 124 1.93 -21.03 3.66
CA LEU A 124 2.28 -19.63 3.86
C LEU A 124 1.64 -18.80 2.73
N SER A 125 0.91 -17.72 3.07
CA SER A 125 0.41 -16.79 2.05
C SER A 125 1.12 -15.46 2.10
N VAL A 126 1.54 -14.97 0.95
CA VAL A 126 2.04 -13.60 0.73
C VAL A 126 0.94 -12.79 0.06
N ALA A 127 0.14 -12.12 0.87
CA ALA A 127 -0.97 -11.31 0.37
C ALA A 127 -0.49 -10.00 -0.24
N HIS A 128 -1.17 -9.58 -1.31
CA HIS A 128 -0.95 -8.32 -2.03
C HIS A 128 -2.19 -7.44 -1.99
N LEU A 129 -1.98 -6.13 -2.09
CA LEU A 129 -3.03 -5.13 -2.15
C LEU A 129 -2.93 -4.38 -3.49
N LEU A 130 -4.02 -4.37 -4.24
CA LEU A 130 -4.15 -3.65 -5.50
C LEU A 130 -5.19 -2.53 -5.35
N PHE A 131 -4.79 -1.31 -5.69
CA PHE A 131 -5.69 -0.17 -5.88
C PHE A 131 -5.97 -0.02 -7.37
N SER A 132 -7.19 -0.24 -7.80
CA SER A 132 -7.57 -0.20 -9.22
C SER A 132 -8.58 0.92 -9.50
N PRO A 133 -8.34 1.77 -10.52
CA PRO A 133 -9.28 2.81 -10.91
C PRO A 133 -10.47 2.28 -11.70
N VAL A 134 -10.36 1.07 -12.24
CA VAL A 134 -11.28 0.56 -13.27
C VAL A 134 -12.00 -0.67 -12.77
N LEU A 135 -13.30 -0.65 -12.99
CA LEU A 135 -14.15 -1.83 -12.96
C LEU A 135 -14.11 -2.46 -14.35
N ASP A 136 -13.02 -3.16 -14.68
CA ASP A 136 -13.10 -4.11 -15.78
C ASP A 136 -14.21 -5.13 -15.41
N LEU A 137 -15.06 -5.47 -16.36
CA LEU A 137 -16.04 -6.54 -16.15
C LEU A 137 -15.26 -7.84 -15.97
N PRO A 138 -15.25 -8.41 -14.76
CA PRO A 138 -14.46 -9.59 -14.50
C PRO A 138 -15.05 -10.78 -15.25
N ARG A 139 -14.18 -11.71 -15.66
CA ARG A 139 -14.56 -12.95 -16.34
C ARG A 139 -13.92 -14.10 -15.58
N ALA A 140 -14.74 -15.03 -15.12
CA ALA A 140 -14.25 -16.22 -14.45
C ALA A 140 -13.30 -17.02 -15.34
N GLY A 141 -12.19 -17.45 -14.78
CA GLY A 141 -11.20 -18.31 -15.41
C GLY A 141 -10.53 -19.21 -14.37
N GLY A 142 -9.68 -20.14 -14.80
CA GLY A 142 -9.02 -21.08 -13.90
C GLY A 142 -10.01 -21.85 -13.01
N ASP A 143 -9.75 -21.85 -11.72
CA ASP A 143 -10.54 -22.53 -10.68
C ASP A 143 -11.71 -21.68 -10.13
N ALA A 144 -12.09 -20.59 -10.80
CA ALA A 144 -13.19 -19.72 -10.41
C ALA A 144 -14.51 -20.10 -11.12
N ALA A 145 -15.57 -20.35 -10.35
CA ALA A 145 -16.93 -20.56 -10.88
C ALA A 145 -17.57 -19.26 -11.33
N ALA A 146 -17.34 -18.18 -10.59
CA ALA A 146 -17.84 -16.85 -10.87
C ALA A 146 -16.87 -15.80 -10.29
N VAL A 147 -16.93 -14.60 -10.85
CA VAL A 147 -16.12 -13.45 -10.41
C VAL A 147 -17.01 -12.23 -10.30
N ARG A 148 -16.81 -11.45 -9.23
CA ARG A 148 -17.58 -10.23 -9.02
C ARG A 148 -16.89 -9.18 -8.18
N TRP A 149 -17.22 -7.92 -8.41
CA TRP A 149 -16.92 -6.84 -7.49
C TRP A 149 -17.99 -6.76 -6.40
N ALA A 150 -17.65 -7.06 -5.16
CA ALA A 150 -18.56 -7.04 -4.01
C ALA A 150 -18.28 -5.84 -3.09
N PRO A 151 -19.28 -5.19 -2.48
CA PRO A 151 -19.06 -4.21 -1.43
C PRO A 151 -18.31 -4.84 -0.26
N VAL A 152 -17.34 -4.13 0.34
CA VAL A 152 -16.55 -4.66 1.47
C VAL A 152 -17.35 -4.71 2.79
N GLY A 153 -18.35 -3.83 2.95
CA GLY A 153 -19.12 -3.68 4.21
C GLY A 153 -19.61 -4.99 4.79
N PRO A 154 -20.37 -5.82 4.05
CA PRO A 154 -20.92 -7.08 4.57
C PRO A 154 -19.88 -8.03 5.15
N PHE A 155 -18.66 -8.06 4.60
CA PHE A 155 -17.57 -8.92 5.08
C PHE A 155 -16.90 -8.34 6.33
N LEU A 156 -16.73 -7.01 6.39
CA LEU A 156 -16.11 -6.34 7.55
C LEU A 156 -17.04 -6.31 8.77
N GLU A 157 -18.35 -6.32 8.55
CA GLU A 157 -19.38 -6.29 9.60
C GLU A 157 -19.80 -7.70 10.07
N GLY A 158 -19.21 -8.76 9.50
CA GLY A 158 -19.51 -10.15 9.85
C GLY A 158 -20.83 -10.68 9.29
N GLY A 159 -21.48 -9.96 8.35
CA GLY A 159 -22.69 -10.41 7.67
C GLY A 159 -22.45 -11.41 6.54
N ALA A 160 -21.20 -11.54 6.09
CA ALA A 160 -20.75 -12.50 5.07
C ALA A 160 -19.34 -12.97 5.39
N HIS A 161 -18.97 -14.16 4.92
CA HIS A 161 -17.66 -14.75 5.17
C HIS A 161 -17.02 -15.27 3.90
N LEU A 162 -15.72 -15.06 3.80
CA LEU A 162 -14.85 -15.60 2.75
C LEU A 162 -14.35 -17.01 3.11
N ALA A 163 -13.75 -17.68 2.14
CA ALA A 163 -13.03 -18.93 2.35
C ALA A 163 -11.73 -18.70 3.14
N PHE A 164 -11.21 -19.73 3.77
CA PHE A 164 -9.94 -19.72 4.52
C PHE A 164 -9.92 -18.61 5.60
N ASP A 165 -8.78 -17.92 5.71
CA ASP A 165 -8.57 -16.72 6.54
C ASP A 165 -8.73 -15.41 5.75
N HIS A 166 -9.41 -15.45 4.59
CA HIS A 166 -9.54 -14.30 3.68
C HIS A 166 -10.32 -13.14 4.28
N ASP A 167 -11.22 -13.38 5.24
CA ASP A 167 -11.87 -12.29 6.00
C ASP A 167 -10.82 -11.40 6.70
N ARG A 168 -9.82 -12.02 7.32
CA ARG A 168 -8.72 -11.32 7.98
C ARG A 168 -7.83 -10.60 6.98
N ILE A 169 -7.50 -11.25 5.86
CA ILE A 169 -6.66 -10.65 4.80
C ILE A 169 -7.37 -9.42 4.21
N LEU A 170 -8.67 -9.52 3.96
CA LEU A 170 -9.49 -8.39 3.47
C LEU A 170 -9.52 -7.24 4.48
N ALA A 171 -9.75 -7.53 5.76
CA ALA A 171 -9.78 -6.50 6.81
C ALA A 171 -8.46 -5.75 6.91
N ASP A 172 -7.33 -6.48 6.93
CA ASP A 172 -5.98 -5.89 6.93
C ASP A 172 -5.72 -5.04 5.67
N GLY A 173 -6.20 -5.51 4.50
CA GLY A 173 -6.08 -4.80 3.22
C GLY A 173 -6.87 -3.49 3.20
N VAL A 174 -8.11 -3.52 3.68
CA VAL A 174 -8.95 -2.31 3.78
C VAL A 174 -8.35 -1.31 4.76
N GLU A 175 -7.86 -1.75 5.93
CA GLU A 175 -7.24 -0.84 6.89
C GLU A 175 -5.91 -0.26 6.36
N ARG A 176 -5.12 -1.06 5.62
CA ARG A 176 -3.95 -0.56 4.90
C ARG A 176 -4.32 0.52 3.88
N ALA A 177 -5.40 0.31 3.12
CA ALA A 177 -5.90 1.29 2.16
C ALA A 177 -6.31 2.60 2.84
N ARG A 178 -7.07 2.50 3.95
CA ARG A 178 -7.50 3.64 4.77
C ARG A 178 -6.33 4.46 5.30
N ALA A 179 -5.31 3.80 5.83
CA ALA A 179 -4.12 4.46 6.34
C ALA A 179 -3.29 5.10 5.21
N LYS A 180 -3.10 4.41 4.10
CA LYS A 180 -2.24 4.91 3.02
C LYS A 180 -2.78 6.15 2.31
N ILE A 181 -4.08 6.24 2.07
CA ILE A 181 -4.66 7.44 1.45
C ILE A 181 -4.58 8.68 2.35
N GLU A 182 -4.34 8.51 3.65
CA GLU A 182 -4.16 9.61 4.59
C GLU A 182 -2.84 10.34 4.36
N TYR A 183 -1.75 9.60 4.06
CA TYR A 183 -0.39 10.13 4.02
C TYR A 183 0.26 10.11 2.62
N SER A 184 -0.49 9.70 1.60
CA SER A 184 0.02 9.60 0.24
C SER A 184 -1.04 9.96 -0.81
N PRO A 185 -0.66 10.24 -2.07
CA PRO A 185 -1.61 10.48 -3.14
C PRO A 185 -2.31 9.21 -3.65
N LEU A 186 -2.23 8.08 -2.96
CA LEU A 186 -2.77 6.79 -3.42
C LEU A 186 -4.28 6.79 -3.68
N ALA A 187 -5.05 7.68 -3.03
CA ALA A 187 -6.46 7.86 -3.38
C ALA A 187 -6.67 8.15 -4.88
N THR A 188 -5.69 8.77 -5.53
CA THR A 188 -5.74 9.05 -6.98
C THR A 188 -5.62 7.78 -7.83
N ALA A 189 -5.14 6.66 -7.27
CA ALA A 189 -5.07 5.37 -7.97
C ALA A 189 -6.47 4.77 -8.21
N PHE A 190 -7.48 5.21 -7.48
CA PHE A 190 -8.89 4.86 -7.70
C PHE A 190 -9.58 5.77 -8.72
N CYS A 191 -8.92 6.83 -9.15
CA CYS A 191 -9.46 7.77 -10.13
C CYS A 191 -8.95 7.45 -11.55
N PRO A 192 -9.67 7.87 -12.61
CA PRO A 192 -9.09 7.93 -13.95
C PRO A 192 -7.88 8.87 -13.98
N GLU A 193 -7.15 8.90 -15.09
CA GLU A 193 -5.95 9.74 -15.23
C GLU A 193 -6.22 11.22 -14.94
N GLU A 194 -7.37 11.73 -15.40
CA GLU A 194 -7.86 13.06 -15.09
C GLU A 194 -9.21 12.98 -14.37
N PHE A 195 -9.32 13.66 -13.24
CA PHE A 195 -10.48 13.62 -12.36
C PHE A 195 -10.79 14.99 -11.78
N THR A 196 -12.01 15.15 -11.30
CA THR A 196 -12.46 16.32 -10.53
C THR A 196 -12.18 16.14 -9.03
N ILE A 197 -12.11 17.24 -8.29
CA ILE A 197 -12.00 17.18 -6.81
C ILE A 197 -13.20 16.46 -6.19
N ALA A 198 -14.38 16.56 -6.82
CA ALA A 198 -15.57 15.86 -6.35
C ALA A 198 -15.46 14.34 -6.49
N GLU A 199 -14.89 13.85 -7.59
CA GLU A 199 -14.60 12.41 -7.78
C GLU A 199 -13.59 11.92 -6.76
N LEU A 200 -12.48 12.65 -6.57
CA LEU A 200 -11.49 12.30 -5.55
C LEU A 200 -12.09 12.30 -4.13
N ARG A 201 -12.96 13.26 -3.80
CA ARG A 201 -13.65 13.28 -2.51
C ARG A 201 -14.51 12.03 -2.30
N ARG A 202 -15.25 11.59 -3.32
CA ARG A 202 -16.05 10.33 -3.25
C ARG A 202 -15.17 9.11 -2.98
N VAL A 203 -13.94 9.08 -3.52
CA VAL A 203 -12.97 8.02 -3.20
C VAL A 203 -12.66 8.01 -1.69
N TYR A 204 -12.29 9.15 -1.12
CA TYR A 204 -12.01 9.25 0.32
C TYR A 204 -13.23 8.86 1.15
N GLU A 205 -14.41 9.32 0.78
CA GLU A 205 -15.67 9.01 1.47
C GLU A 205 -15.97 7.50 1.43
N ALA A 206 -15.78 6.84 0.28
CA ALA A 206 -16.00 5.41 0.11
C ALA A 206 -14.99 4.57 0.92
N VAL A 207 -13.70 4.93 0.90
CA VAL A 207 -12.64 4.18 1.58
C VAL A 207 -12.73 4.35 3.11
N TRP A 208 -13.00 5.57 3.58
CA TRP A 208 -13.13 5.84 5.02
C TRP A 208 -14.51 5.54 5.60
N GLY A 209 -15.52 5.34 4.75
CA GLY A 209 -16.89 5.09 5.19
C GLY A 209 -17.54 6.31 5.86
N THR A 210 -17.13 7.53 5.51
CA THR A 210 -17.63 8.77 6.13
C THR A 210 -17.79 9.90 5.13
N ARG A 211 -18.73 10.80 5.39
CA ARG A 211 -18.95 12.00 4.57
C ARG A 211 -17.94 13.08 4.90
N LEU A 212 -17.46 13.77 3.87
CA LEU A 212 -16.51 14.89 3.99
C LEU A 212 -17.14 16.19 3.52
N ASP A 213 -16.87 17.29 4.22
CA ASP A 213 -17.33 18.61 3.78
C ASP A 213 -16.69 18.99 2.44
N PRO A 214 -17.49 19.26 1.39
CA PRO A 214 -16.97 19.48 0.04
C PRO A 214 -16.04 20.70 -0.07
N ARG A 215 -16.33 21.80 0.65
CA ARG A 215 -15.56 23.04 0.58
C ARG A 215 -14.22 22.88 1.26
N ASN A 216 -14.20 22.25 2.44
CA ASN A 216 -12.99 22.00 3.19
C ASN A 216 -12.09 21.00 2.44
N PHE A 217 -12.67 19.92 1.90
CA PHE A 217 -11.94 18.94 1.08
C PHE A 217 -11.28 19.63 -0.12
N HIS A 218 -12.06 20.37 -0.92
CA HIS A 218 -11.56 21.10 -2.09
C HIS A 218 -10.38 22.00 -1.71
N ARG A 219 -10.56 22.84 -0.69
CA ARG A 219 -9.53 23.78 -0.21
C ARG A 219 -8.25 23.06 0.22
N LYS A 220 -8.36 21.95 0.96
CA LYS A 220 -7.20 21.18 1.44
C LYS A 220 -6.51 20.47 0.28
N ALA A 221 -7.24 19.74 -0.56
CA ALA A 221 -6.68 18.99 -1.69
C ALA A 221 -5.94 19.88 -2.70
N THR A 222 -6.48 21.08 -2.99
CA THR A 222 -5.87 22.00 -3.95
C THR A 222 -4.73 22.84 -3.40
N ARG A 223 -4.62 22.98 -2.06
CA ARG A 223 -3.53 23.72 -1.40
C ARG A 223 -2.36 22.85 -0.98
N SER A 224 -2.52 21.54 -0.92
CA SER A 224 -1.42 20.63 -0.56
C SER A 224 -0.42 20.55 -1.70
N GLU A 225 0.78 21.06 -1.43
CA GLU A 225 1.87 21.05 -2.40
C GLU A 225 2.26 19.62 -2.77
N GLY A 226 2.49 19.38 -4.05
CA GLY A 226 2.89 18.05 -4.56
C GLY A 226 1.78 16.98 -4.57
N PHE A 227 0.56 17.30 -4.11
CA PHE A 227 -0.53 16.34 -4.05
C PHE A 227 -1.25 16.19 -5.39
N LEU A 228 -1.69 17.29 -5.98
CA LEU A 228 -2.42 17.33 -7.25
C LEU A 228 -1.83 18.39 -8.19
N GLN A 229 -1.94 18.12 -9.49
CA GLN A 229 -1.63 19.09 -10.54
C GLN A 229 -2.90 19.42 -11.31
N ALA A 230 -3.24 20.72 -11.43
CA ALA A 230 -4.30 21.18 -12.32
C ALA A 230 -3.88 20.94 -13.78
N THR A 231 -4.79 20.42 -14.59
CA THR A 231 -4.53 20.14 -16.02
C THR A 231 -4.82 21.35 -16.92
N GLY A 232 -5.46 22.39 -16.40
CA GLY A 232 -5.99 23.51 -17.16
C GLY A 232 -7.29 23.19 -17.93
N ARG A 233 -7.74 21.93 -17.90
CA ARG A 233 -8.96 21.45 -18.57
C ARG A 233 -10.15 21.48 -17.62
N VAL A 234 -11.34 21.50 -18.20
CA VAL A 234 -12.61 21.40 -17.48
C VAL A 234 -13.49 20.32 -18.08
N ARG A 235 -14.33 19.71 -17.26
CA ARG A 235 -15.35 18.76 -17.70
C ARG A 235 -16.72 19.32 -17.38
N SER A 236 -17.63 19.32 -18.36
CA SER A 236 -19.02 19.67 -18.18
C SER A 236 -19.85 18.38 -18.16
N GLU A 237 -20.49 18.09 -17.02
CA GLU A 237 -21.42 16.98 -16.88
C GLU A 237 -22.83 17.55 -16.73
N GLY A 238 -23.57 17.65 -17.84
CA GLY A 238 -24.96 18.11 -17.85
C GLY A 238 -25.16 19.57 -17.43
N VAL A 239 -26.24 19.84 -16.67
CA VAL A 239 -26.61 21.20 -16.19
C VAL A 239 -25.79 21.52 -14.94
N GLY A 240 -24.68 22.27 -15.09
CA GLY A 240 -23.86 22.69 -13.96
C GLY A 240 -22.64 23.51 -14.40
N ARG A 241 -21.96 24.12 -13.42
CA ARG A 241 -20.69 24.83 -13.71
C ARG A 241 -19.63 23.81 -14.07
N PRO A 242 -18.86 24.01 -15.17
CA PRO A 242 -17.76 23.15 -15.55
C PRO A 242 -16.79 22.91 -14.37
N ALA A 243 -16.42 21.68 -14.13
CA ALA A 243 -15.51 21.28 -13.07
C ALA A 243 -14.06 21.22 -13.59
N ALA A 244 -13.11 21.84 -12.89
CA ALA A 244 -11.70 21.75 -13.21
C ALA A 244 -11.19 20.31 -13.05
N LEU A 245 -10.31 19.90 -13.98
CA LEU A 245 -9.66 18.58 -13.96
C LEU A 245 -8.28 18.66 -13.36
N PHE A 246 -7.97 17.65 -12.59
CA PHE A 246 -6.71 17.43 -11.90
C PHE A 246 -6.14 16.06 -12.24
N ARG A 247 -4.84 15.91 -12.07
CA ARG A 247 -4.14 14.64 -12.16
C ARG A 247 -3.10 14.53 -11.04
N ARG A 248 -2.54 13.34 -10.85
CA ARG A 248 -1.34 13.17 -10.03
C ARG A 248 -0.15 13.85 -10.72
N PRO A 249 0.73 14.57 -9.99
CA PRO A 249 1.90 15.20 -10.58
C PRO A 249 2.80 14.17 -11.29
N PRO A 250 3.32 14.47 -12.50
CA PRO A 250 4.27 13.60 -13.18
C PRO A 250 5.51 13.33 -12.31
N GLY A 251 6.02 12.10 -12.35
CA GLY A 251 7.22 11.72 -11.58
C GLY A 251 6.99 11.46 -10.08
N SER A 252 5.84 11.84 -9.53
CA SER A 252 5.47 11.40 -8.18
C SER A 252 4.98 9.96 -8.22
N GLY A 253 5.74 9.05 -7.58
CA GLY A 253 5.27 7.69 -7.38
C GLY A 253 3.94 7.67 -6.62
N PRO A 254 3.11 6.62 -6.76
CA PRO A 254 1.82 6.53 -6.07
C PRO A 254 1.98 6.51 -4.54
N THR A 255 3.16 6.15 -4.06
CA THR A 255 3.51 6.08 -2.64
C THR A 255 4.39 7.24 -2.18
N ALA A 256 4.64 8.25 -3.02
CA ALA A 256 5.39 9.43 -2.62
C ALA A 256 4.73 10.05 -1.38
N ALA A 257 5.52 10.22 -0.31
CA ALA A 257 5.01 10.81 0.92
C ALA A 257 4.58 12.25 0.65
N VAL A 258 3.37 12.60 1.04
CA VAL A 258 2.91 14.00 1.09
C VAL A 258 3.34 14.54 2.44
N LEU A 259 4.32 15.43 2.47
CA LEU A 259 4.89 16.00 3.70
C LEU A 259 3.83 16.68 4.59
N GLN A 260 2.78 17.18 4.00
CA GLN A 260 1.62 17.76 4.69
C GLN A 260 0.34 17.12 4.12
N PRO A 261 -0.12 16.01 4.70
CA PRO A 261 -1.32 15.35 4.21
C PRO A 261 -2.50 16.30 4.22
N PRO A 262 -3.26 16.38 3.11
CA PRO A 262 -4.38 17.31 3.00
C PRO A 262 -5.51 16.99 3.97
N LEU A 263 -5.59 15.72 4.38
CA LEU A 263 -6.70 15.20 5.16
C LEU A 263 -6.20 14.12 6.13
N LEU A 264 -6.65 14.25 7.37
CA LEU A 264 -6.56 13.18 8.36
C LEU A 264 -7.92 12.46 8.41
N ARG A 265 -7.88 11.16 8.64
CA ARG A 265 -9.10 10.35 8.78
C ARG A 265 -9.92 10.87 9.96
N PRO A 266 -11.22 11.17 9.80
CA PRO A 266 -12.07 11.56 10.91
C PRO A 266 -12.08 10.44 11.99
N GLY A 267 -11.82 10.81 13.24
CA GLY A 267 -11.77 9.86 14.35
C GLY A 267 -10.41 9.17 14.58
N SER A 268 -9.39 9.42 13.75
CA SER A 268 -8.00 9.10 14.09
C SER A 268 -7.43 10.21 14.98
N ASP A 269 -7.89 10.31 16.20
CA ASP A 269 -7.18 11.09 17.20
C ASP A 269 -5.81 10.44 17.41
N ALA A 270 -4.76 11.11 16.91
CA ALA A 270 -3.41 10.78 17.30
C ALA A 270 -3.37 10.73 18.84
N PRO A 271 -2.73 9.74 19.46
CA PRO A 271 -2.63 9.70 20.91
C PRO A 271 -2.03 11.05 21.33
N SER A 272 -2.84 11.87 22.00
CA SER A 272 -2.38 13.09 22.62
C SER A 272 -1.20 12.72 23.50
N SER A 273 -0.02 13.24 23.21
CA SER A 273 1.15 13.13 24.07
C SER A 273 0.83 13.86 25.38
N GLY A 274 0.06 13.23 26.23
CA GLY A 274 -0.18 13.58 27.60
C GLY A 274 1.11 13.34 28.37
N ALA A 275 2.06 14.26 28.27
CA ALA A 275 3.12 14.42 29.23
C ALA A 275 2.44 14.69 30.57
N ARG A 276 2.23 13.63 31.38
CA ARG A 276 1.92 13.76 32.79
C ARG A 276 3.10 14.50 33.40
N ARG A 277 2.90 15.80 33.69
CA ARG A 277 3.74 16.50 34.67
C ARG A 277 3.54 15.78 36.00
N VAL A 278 4.55 15.06 36.41
CA VAL A 278 4.70 14.65 37.83
C VAL A 278 5.01 15.92 38.59
N THR A 279 4.01 16.53 39.16
CA THR A 279 4.20 17.51 40.22
C THR A 279 4.53 16.75 41.50
N GLY A 280 5.84 16.71 41.86
CA GLY A 280 6.24 16.38 43.20
C GLY A 280 5.90 17.53 44.11
N ALA A 281 5.30 17.20 45.23
CA ALA A 281 5.38 17.78 46.55
C ALA A 281 4.15 17.36 47.36
N ASP A 282 4.30 16.46 48.29
CA ASP A 282 4.09 16.92 49.65
C ASP A 282 4.83 15.98 50.65
N ARG A 283 5.78 16.59 51.33
CA ARG A 283 6.35 16.08 52.59
C ARG A 283 5.42 16.50 53.69
N ALA A 284 4.93 15.58 54.47
CA ALA A 284 4.60 15.85 55.85
C ALA A 284 4.79 14.57 56.71
N ALA A 285 5.77 14.56 57.56
CA ALA A 285 5.86 13.83 58.82
C ALA A 285 5.58 14.85 59.94
N PRO A 286 5.56 14.53 61.22
CA PRO A 286 5.14 13.30 61.93
C PRO A 286 4.23 13.67 63.12
N SER A 287 3.56 12.72 63.67
CA SER A 287 3.42 12.55 65.13
C SER A 287 2.85 11.16 65.42
#